data_24c40224025a0eed3f8b7d5178958b5d
#
_entry.id   24c40224025a0eed3f8b7d5178958b5d
#
_cell.length_a   1.000
_cell.length_b   1.000
_cell.length_c   1.000
_cell.angle_alpha   90.00
_cell.angle_beta   90.00
_cell.angle_gamma   90.00
#
_symmetry.space_group_name_H-M   'P 1'
#
loop_
_entity.id
_entity.type
_entity.pdbx_description
1 polymer ?
#
loop_
_entity_poly.entity_id
_entity_poly.type
_entity_poly.pdbx_seq_one_letter_code
_entity_poly.pdbx_strand_id
1 'polypeptide(L)'
;MSAIDTFPRFACPDWWERLQRGEPPFAEVPVNEGRARKALAFFNRLRLPDVPGNPPMAEACGDWFLEILVAFLASEDPETFQPMVWELLCMVPKKNSKSTYAAGLGLTALFMEDAPNRQMLLVGPSQNISQRCFDQAQAMVRLDPLLRDAFYIQDHYKAITRRKTGTALHVKTFDTTIVTGEIPVLTIIDEVHELGKKAKAAAVMQQIRGGGITKQRGRLLMITTQSDEPPAGVWRTELEKARKIRDGKGGSAPIMLPVLYEFPTQLQREQAFWRDRGNWRLVLPNLGLSIDERALVEDYDNNGR
;
A
#
# COMPACT_ATOMS: atom_id res chain seq x y z
N MET A 1 -0.52 33.42 4.56
CA MET A 1 -1.27 32.52 3.69
C MET A 1 -0.26 31.98 2.68
N SER A 2 0.21 30.76 2.89
CA SER A 2 1.21 30.13 2.02
C SER A 2 0.51 29.52 0.80
N ALA A 3 1.22 29.38 -0.32
CA ALA A 3 0.76 28.95 -1.64
C ALA A 3 0.26 27.48 -1.70
N ILE A 4 -0.09 26.87 -0.55
CA ILE A 4 -0.57 25.48 -0.42
C ILE A 4 -2.07 25.36 -0.75
N ASP A 5 -2.81 26.48 -0.91
CA ASP A 5 -4.28 26.48 -1.01
C ASP A 5 -4.83 26.45 -2.45
N THR A 6 -4.02 26.14 -3.46
CA THR A 6 -4.45 26.26 -4.86
C THR A 6 -5.03 24.96 -5.47
N PHE A 7 -4.78 23.80 -4.88
CA PHE A 7 -5.25 22.53 -5.43
C PHE A 7 -6.22 21.77 -4.50
N PRO A 8 -7.20 21.03 -5.04
CA PRO A 8 -8.03 20.14 -4.24
C PRO A 8 -7.19 19.14 -3.47
N ARG A 9 -7.66 18.72 -2.27
CA ARG A 9 -6.99 17.75 -1.40
C ARG A 9 -6.54 16.52 -2.21
N PHE A 10 -5.26 16.11 -2.04
CA PHE A 10 -4.60 14.99 -2.72
C PHE A 10 -4.44 15.12 -4.24
N ALA A 11 -4.70 16.28 -4.81
CA ALA A 11 -4.35 16.55 -6.20
C ALA A 11 -2.82 16.64 -6.35
N CYS A 12 -2.29 16.00 -7.37
CA CYS A 12 -0.88 16.01 -7.73
C CYS A 12 -0.77 16.18 -9.26
N PRO A 13 -1.12 17.35 -9.81
CA PRO A 13 -1.15 17.55 -11.26
C PRO A 13 0.25 17.45 -11.88
N ASP A 14 1.30 17.68 -11.11
CA ASP A 14 2.71 17.54 -11.47
C ASP A 14 3.27 16.13 -11.23
N TRP A 15 2.41 15.11 -11.12
CA TRP A 15 2.81 13.73 -10.83
C TRP A 15 3.82 13.16 -11.83
N TRP A 16 3.74 13.58 -13.09
CA TRP A 16 4.66 13.12 -14.12
C TRP A 16 6.05 13.75 -13.98
N GLU A 17 6.11 15.04 -13.75
CA GLU A 17 7.33 15.78 -13.47
C GLU A 17 8.01 15.27 -12.19
N ARG A 18 7.22 14.89 -11.18
CA ARG A 18 7.74 14.24 -9.96
C ARG A 18 8.42 12.91 -10.28
N LEU A 19 7.78 12.03 -11.05
CA LEU A 19 8.41 10.78 -11.50
C LEU A 19 9.71 11.02 -12.28
N GLN A 20 9.77 12.05 -13.11
CA GLN A 20 10.98 12.40 -13.84
C GLN A 20 12.12 12.87 -12.93
N ARG A 21 11.80 13.44 -11.78
CA ARG A 21 12.78 13.83 -10.74
C ARG A 21 13.11 12.68 -9.76
N GLY A 22 12.49 11.50 -9.91
CA GLY A 22 12.64 10.37 -9.00
C GLY A 22 11.85 10.51 -7.69
N GLU A 23 10.88 11.43 -7.65
CA GLU A 23 10.00 11.68 -6.50
C GLU A 23 8.73 10.82 -6.60
N PRO A 24 8.12 10.41 -5.47
CA PRO A 24 6.84 9.71 -5.49
C PRO A 24 5.70 10.55 -6.11
N PRO A 25 4.83 9.94 -6.93
CA PRO A 25 3.80 10.63 -7.71
C PRO A 25 2.52 10.89 -6.89
N PHE A 26 2.63 11.52 -5.73
CA PHE A 26 1.48 11.88 -4.90
C PHE A 26 1.65 13.21 -4.19
N ALA A 27 0.53 13.79 -3.78
CA ALA A 27 0.49 15.06 -3.08
C ALA A 27 1.11 14.96 -1.68
N GLU A 28 1.88 15.95 -1.30
CA GLU A 28 2.36 16.10 0.08
C GLU A 28 1.17 16.23 1.04
N VAL A 29 1.29 15.64 2.21
CA VAL A 29 0.28 15.67 3.26
C VAL A 29 0.91 16.11 4.58
N PRO A 30 0.22 16.92 5.39
CA PRO A 30 0.67 17.20 6.74
C PRO A 30 0.81 15.91 7.55
N VAL A 31 1.89 15.79 8.31
CA VAL A 31 2.19 14.60 9.11
C VAL A 31 2.46 14.96 10.56
N ASN A 32 2.02 14.10 11.46
CA ASN A 32 2.46 14.11 12.85
C ASN A 32 3.88 13.52 12.93
N GLU A 33 4.88 14.35 13.18
CA GLU A 33 6.29 13.93 13.20
C GLU A 33 6.58 12.83 14.24
N GLY A 34 5.92 12.87 15.40
CA GLY A 34 6.10 11.86 16.44
C GLY A 34 5.62 10.48 15.97
N ARG A 35 4.46 10.45 15.31
CA ARG A 35 3.93 9.23 14.69
C ARG A 35 4.80 8.77 13.52
N ALA A 36 5.27 9.68 12.68
CA ALA A 36 6.16 9.37 11.57
C ALA A 36 7.47 8.72 12.05
N ARG A 37 8.14 9.33 13.05
CA ARG A 37 9.35 8.75 13.65
C ARG A 37 9.09 7.36 14.25
N LYS A 38 7.97 7.16 14.95
CA LYS A 38 7.60 5.86 15.54
C LYS A 38 7.36 4.80 14.46
N ALA A 39 6.64 5.16 13.38
CA ALA A 39 6.37 4.28 12.26
C ALA A 39 7.67 3.87 11.53
N LEU A 40 8.50 4.85 11.17
CA LEU A 40 9.78 4.60 10.49
C LEU A 40 10.73 3.77 11.34
N ALA A 41 10.87 4.08 12.63
CA ALA A 41 11.74 3.33 13.54
C ALA A 41 11.35 1.85 13.63
N PHE A 42 10.04 1.57 13.69
CA PHE A 42 9.57 0.18 13.72
C PHE A 42 9.72 -0.49 12.36
N PHE A 43 9.26 0.14 11.28
CA PHE A 43 9.32 -0.43 9.93
C PHE A 43 10.75 -0.73 9.51
N ASN A 44 11.67 0.21 9.70
CA ASN A 44 13.08 0.08 9.35
C ASN A 44 13.80 -1.06 10.09
N ARG A 45 13.27 -1.48 11.25
CA ARG A 45 13.78 -2.61 12.02
C ARG A 45 13.37 -3.96 11.43
N LEU A 46 12.23 -4.04 10.71
CA LEU A 46 11.78 -5.28 10.08
C LEU A 46 12.83 -5.80 9.11
N ARG A 47 12.95 -7.13 9.00
CA ARG A 47 13.92 -7.77 8.12
C ARG A 47 13.23 -8.47 6.98
N LEU A 48 13.82 -8.41 5.79
CA LEU A 48 13.34 -9.11 4.61
C LEU A 48 13.62 -10.61 4.72
N PRO A 49 12.58 -11.49 4.82
CA PRO A 49 12.80 -12.91 5.03
C PRO A 49 13.33 -13.64 3.80
N ASP A 50 13.02 -13.15 2.59
CA ASP A 50 13.29 -13.82 1.32
C ASP A 50 14.64 -13.40 0.70
N VAL A 51 15.35 -12.47 1.35
CA VAL A 51 16.63 -11.95 0.84
C VAL A 51 17.77 -12.56 1.63
N PRO A 52 18.82 -13.10 0.98
CA PRO A 52 20.00 -13.62 1.67
C PRO A 52 20.56 -12.60 2.67
N GLY A 53 20.86 -13.06 3.89
CA GLY A 53 21.33 -12.20 4.97
C GLY A 53 20.21 -11.47 5.73
N ASN A 54 18.97 -11.58 5.29
CA ASN A 54 17.80 -10.93 5.91
C ASN A 54 18.06 -9.45 6.23
N PRO A 55 18.37 -8.60 5.25
CA PRO A 55 18.68 -7.20 5.50
C PRO A 55 17.50 -6.49 6.15
N PRO A 56 17.73 -5.48 7.00
CA PRO A 56 16.66 -4.66 7.56
C PRO A 56 16.00 -3.81 6.46
N MET A 57 14.73 -3.44 6.67
CA MET A 57 14.01 -2.52 5.75
C MET A 57 14.73 -1.18 5.59
N ALA A 58 15.46 -0.72 6.60
CA ALA A 58 16.30 0.47 6.51
C ALA A 58 17.32 0.44 5.36
N GLU A 59 17.74 -0.75 4.91
CA GLU A 59 18.73 -0.93 3.85
C GLU A 59 18.10 -1.42 2.54
N ALA A 60 16.95 -2.09 2.63
CA ALA A 60 16.39 -2.86 1.52
C ALA A 60 15.02 -2.33 1.03
N CYS A 61 14.43 -1.36 1.73
CA CYS A 61 13.22 -0.70 1.28
C CYS A 61 13.55 0.59 0.53
N GLY A 62 12.93 0.79 -0.64
CA GLY A 62 13.07 2.05 -1.36
C GLY A 62 12.38 3.22 -0.62
N ASP A 63 12.98 4.40 -0.68
CA ASP A 63 12.47 5.63 -0.04
C ASP A 63 11.03 5.93 -0.44
N TRP A 64 10.66 5.62 -1.68
CA TRP A 64 9.32 5.78 -2.19
C TRP A 64 8.24 5.12 -1.31
N PHE A 65 8.54 3.95 -0.73
CA PHE A 65 7.58 3.26 0.14
C PHE A 65 7.62 3.80 1.57
N LEU A 66 8.77 4.27 2.05
CA LEU A 66 8.87 4.94 3.35
C LEU A 66 8.02 6.22 3.37
N GLU A 67 8.00 6.98 2.28
CA GLU A 67 7.12 8.14 2.13
C GLU A 67 5.64 7.76 2.13
N ILE A 68 5.25 6.67 1.43
CA ILE A 68 3.89 6.11 1.48
C ILE A 68 3.52 5.67 2.90
N LEU A 69 4.42 4.98 3.60
CA LEU A 69 4.23 4.53 4.98
C LEU A 69 3.91 5.73 5.90
N VAL A 70 4.72 6.80 5.80
CA VAL A 70 4.54 8.02 6.58
C VAL A 70 3.23 8.71 6.22
N ALA A 71 2.98 8.94 4.93
CA ALA A 71 1.75 9.58 4.46
C ALA A 71 0.50 8.81 4.92
N PHE A 72 0.54 7.48 4.90
CA PHE A 72 -0.60 6.67 5.32
C PHE A 72 -0.73 6.55 6.84
N LEU A 73 0.34 6.27 7.59
CA LEU A 73 0.24 6.01 9.03
C LEU A 73 0.30 7.26 9.91
N ALA A 74 0.91 8.34 9.42
CA ALA A 74 1.19 9.52 10.22
C ALA A 74 0.54 10.81 9.68
N SER A 75 -0.19 10.78 8.54
CA SER A 75 -0.92 11.97 8.10
C SER A 75 -1.95 12.41 9.14
N GLU A 76 -1.96 13.70 9.42
CA GLU A 76 -2.82 14.29 10.44
C GLU A 76 -3.28 15.68 10.01
N ASP A 77 -4.56 15.92 10.11
CA ASP A 77 -5.14 17.25 9.89
C ASP A 77 -4.72 18.17 11.04
N PRO A 78 -4.07 19.31 10.76
CA PRO A 78 -3.52 20.17 11.80
C PRO A 78 -4.56 20.85 12.70
N GLU A 79 -5.82 20.93 12.25
CA GLU A 79 -6.89 21.57 13.02
C GLU A 79 -7.66 20.55 13.85
N THR A 80 -7.98 19.37 13.25
CA THR A 80 -8.82 18.36 13.88
C THR A 80 -8.05 17.25 14.57
N PHE A 81 -6.73 17.14 14.29
CA PHE A 81 -5.86 16.06 14.78
C PHE A 81 -6.34 14.66 14.36
N GLN A 82 -7.14 14.61 13.29
CA GLN A 82 -7.64 13.36 12.73
C GLN A 82 -6.77 12.93 11.55
N PRO A 83 -6.71 11.62 11.25
CA PRO A 83 -6.04 11.15 10.06
C PRO A 83 -6.61 11.82 8.80
N MET A 84 -5.73 12.31 7.92
CA MET A 84 -6.16 12.87 6.63
C MET A 84 -6.35 11.79 5.58
N VAL A 85 -5.41 10.84 5.49
CA VAL A 85 -5.44 9.74 4.52
C VAL A 85 -6.20 8.58 5.12
N TRP A 86 -7.46 8.41 4.73
CA TRP A 86 -8.30 7.28 5.14
C TRP A 86 -8.24 6.12 4.16
N GLU A 87 -8.05 6.42 2.89
CA GLU A 87 -7.82 5.43 1.84
C GLU A 87 -6.52 5.76 1.13
N LEU A 88 -5.78 4.76 0.71
CA LEU A 88 -4.63 4.90 -0.17
C LEU A 88 -4.71 3.82 -1.25
N LEU A 89 -4.55 4.22 -2.51
CA LEU A 89 -4.40 3.29 -3.63
C LEU A 89 -3.00 3.42 -4.20
N CYS A 90 -2.20 2.36 -4.01
CA CYS A 90 -0.85 2.26 -4.54
C CYS A 90 -0.82 1.29 -5.72
N MET A 91 -0.58 1.80 -6.91
CA MET A 91 -0.34 1.01 -8.11
C MET A 91 1.12 1.17 -8.54
N VAL A 92 1.87 0.08 -8.53
CA VAL A 92 3.26 0.04 -8.96
C VAL A 92 3.52 -1.27 -9.71
N PRO A 93 4.37 -1.31 -10.74
CA PRO A 93 4.62 -2.52 -11.53
C PRO A 93 5.06 -3.73 -10.71
N LYS A 94 5.01 -4.92 -11.32
CA LYS A 94 5.46 -6.19 -10.72
C LYS A 94 6.92 -6.09 -10.24
N LYS A 95 7.29 -6.92 -9.25
CA LYS A 95 8.65 -7.03 -8.67
C LYS A 95 9.12 -5.86 -7.78
N ASN A 96 8.29 -4.86 -7.51
CA ASN A 96 8.59 -3.76 -6.58
C ASN A 96 8.30 -4.08 -5.10
N SER A 97 8.37 -5.33 -4.68
CA SER A 97 8.21 -5.81 -3.28
C SER A 97 6.92 -5.40 -2.57
N LYS A 98 5.86 -5.09 -3.33
CA LYS A 98 4.57 -4.58 -2.81
C LYS A 98 4.01 -5.36 -1.62
N SER A 99 3.83 -6.68 -1.80
CA SER A 99 3.20 -7.55 -0.79
C SER A 99 4.05 -7.66 0.47
N THR A 100 5.38 -7.72 0.33
CA THR A 100 6.33 -7.73 1.45
C THR A 100 6.27 -6.42 2.23
N TYR A 101 6.27 -5.28 1.53
CA TYR A 101 6.17 -3.97 2.15
C TYR A 101 4.79 -3.74 2.79
N ALA A 102 3.71 -4.22 2.16
CA ALA A 102 2.37 -4.17 2.73
C ALA A 102 2.24 -4.99 4.01
N ALA A 103 2.88 -6.18 4.07
CA ALA A 103 2.96 -6.98 5.29
C ALA A 103 3.72 -6.22 6.40
N GLY A 104 4.84 -5.59 6.08
CA GLY A 104 5.60 -4.73 7.00
C GLY A 104 4.80 -3.53 7.49
N LEU A 105 4.05 -2.86 6.60
CA LEU A 105 3.15 -1.76 6.96
C LEU A 105 2.05 -2.25 7.92
N GLY A 106 1.47 -3.42 7.65
CA GLY A 106 0.47 -4.04 8.53
C GLY A 106 1.00 -4.31 9.94
N LEU A 107 2.23 -4.85 10.05
CA LEU A 107 2.92 -5.04 11.35
C LEU A 107 3.22 -3.71 12.04
N THR A 108 3.61 -2.69 11.27
CA THR A 108 3.87 -1.34 11.81
C THR A 108 2.59 -0.71 12.36
N ALA A 109 1.50 -0.81 11.62
CA ALA A 109 0.19 -0.34 12.06
C ALA A 109 -0.26 -1.08 13.33
N LEU A 110 -0.08 -2.41 13.37
CA LEU A 110 -0.37 -3.23 14.55
C LEU A 110 0.45 -2.81 15.77
N PHE A 111 1.73 -2.50 15.58
CA PHE A 111 2.59 -1.97 16.64
C PHE A 111 2.16 -0.59 17.14
N MET A 112 1.63 0.24 16.25
CA MET A 112 1.22 1.62 16.57
C MET A 112 -0.18 1.71 17.18
N GLU A 113 -1.01 0.68 17.04
CA GLU A 113 -2.38 0.68 17.57
C GLU A 113 -2.38 0.43 19.08
N ASP A 114 -2.73 1.44 19.85
CA ASP A 114 -2.74 1.37 21.32
C ASP A 114 -4.12 1.03 21.91
N ALA A 115 -5.20 1.10 21.11
CA ALA A 115 -6.52 0.67 21.55
C ALA A 115 -6.58 -0.88 21.70
N PRO A 116 -7.23 -1.38 22.76
CA PRO A 116 -7.28 -2.81 23.03
C PRO A 116 -8.23 -3.56 22.08
N ASN A 117 -7.89 -4.84 21.82
CA ASN A 117 -8.74 -5.81 21.15
C ASN A 117 -9.31 -5.37 19.78
N ARG A 118 -8.53 -4.58 19.02
CA ARG A 118 -8.95 -4.15 17.69
C ARG A 118 -8.58 -5.20 16.65
N GLN A 119 -9.29 -5.14 15.51
CA GLN A 119 -9.00 -6.02 14.38
C GLN A 119 -8.40 -5.22 13.22
N MET A 120 -7.42 -5.81 12.57
CA MET A 120 -6.84 -5.39 11.30
C MET A 120 -6.91 -6.55 10.33
N LEU A 121 -7.10 -6.26 9.04
CA LEU A 121 -7.18 -7.27 8.00
C LEU A 121 -6.11 -7.03 6.93
N LEU A 122 -5.44 -8.10 6.52
CA LEU A 122 -4.67 -8.17 5.30
C LEU A 122 -5.36 -9.19 4.39
N VAL A 123 -5.79 -8.74 3.21
CA VAL A 123 -6.69 -9.50 2.35
C VAL A 123 -6.05 -9.69 0.99
N GLY A 124 -5.91 -10.95 0.57
CA GLY A 124 -5.49 -11.30 -0.79
C GLY A 124 -6.66 -11.82 -1.62
N PRO A 125 -6.61 -11.73 -2.95
CA PRO A 125 -7.67 -12.19 -3.84
C PRO A 125 -7.84 -13.72 -3.88
N SER A 126 -6.81 -14.46 -3.49
CA SER A 126 -6.80 -15.92 -3.40
C SER A 126 -6.10 -16.41 -2.15
N GLN A 127 -6.33 -17.68 -1.78
CA GLN A 127 -5.69 -18.29 -0.63
C GLN A 127 -4.15 -18.30 -0.73
N ASN A 128 -3.61 -18.53 -1.92
CA ASN A 128 -2.15 -18.55 -2.13
C ASN A 128 -1.53 -17.18 -1.93
N ILE A 129 -2.16 -16.12 -2.41
CA ILE A 129 -1.67 -14.74 -2.23
C ILE A 129 -1.77 -14.34 -0.75
N SER A 130 -2.91 -14.61 -0.11
CA SER A 130 -3.08 -14.35 1.32
C SER A 130 -2.05 -15.12 2.16
N GLN A 131 -1.76 -16.38 1.80
CA GLN A 131 -0.75 -17.19 2.50
C GLN A 131 0.64 -16.57 2.40
N ARG A 132 1.05 -16.12 1.20
CA ARG A 132 2.35 -15.45 1.03
C ARG A 132 2.48 -14.20 1.89
N CYS A 133 1.43 -13.38 1.96
CA CYS A 133 1.42 -12.19 2.82
C CYS A 133 1.56 -12.57 4.30
N PHE A 134 0.89 -13.64 4.75
CA PHE A 134 1.04 -14.13 6.11
C PHE A 134 2.46 -14.65 6.39
N ASP A 135 3.01 -15.44 5.45
CA ASP A 135 4.37 -15.99 5.58
C ASP A 135 5.42 -14.88 5.68
N GLN A 136 5.28 -13.81 4.90
CA GLN A 136 6.13 -12.63 5.01
C GLN A 136 6.02 -11.99 6.40
N ALA A 137 4.81 -11.68 6.84
CA ALA A 137 4.58 -11.02 8.12
C ALA A 137 5.09 -11.86 9.31
N GLN A 138 4.78 -13.17 9.35
CA GLN A 138 5.23 -14.04 10.43
C GLN A 138 6.75 -14.22 10.44
N ALA A 139 7.38 -14.32 9.25
CA ALA A 139 8.82 -14.47 9.14
C ALA A 139 9.55 -13.21 9.65
N MET A 140 9.05 -12.00 9.32
CA MET A 140 9.57 -10.75 9.89
C MET A 140 9.54 -10.76 11.41
N VAL A 141 8.43 -11.23 12.02
CA VAL A 141 8.34 -11.35 13.48
C VAL A 141 9.33 -12.37 14.03
N ARG A 142 9.48 -13.53 13.37
CA ARG A 142 10.39 -14.61 13.82
C ARG A 142 11.87 -14.23 13.73
N LEU A 143 12.25 -13.34 12.81
CA LEU A 143 13.63 -12.90 12.60
C LEU A 143 14.15 -11.95 13.68
N ASP A 144 13.29 -11.34 14.49
CA ASP A 144 13.70 -10.38 15.53
C ASP A 144 13.21 -10.83 16.92
N PRO A 145 14.11 -11.04 17.91
CA PRO A 145 13.73 -11.43 19.26
C PRO A 145 12.75 -10.47 19.93
N LEU A 146 12.92 -9.14 19.78
CA LEU A 146 12.03 -8.15 20.38
C LEU A 146 10.63 -8.21 19.77
N LEU A 147 10.53 -8.54 18.48
CA LEU A 147 9.23 -8.72 17.84
C LEU A 147 8.55 -10.02 18.28
N ARG A 148 9.30 -11.09 18.51
CA ARG A 148 8.76 -12.34 19.09
C ARG A 148 8.20 -12.13 20.50
N ASP A 149 8.82 -11.25 21.28
CA ASP A 149 8.31 -10.89 22.60
C ASP A 149 7.09 -9.96 22.52
N ALA A 150 7.02 -9.08 21.53
CA ALA A 150 5.93 -8.14 21.35
C ALA A 150 4.66 -8.76 20.72
N PHE A 151 4.85 -9.79 19.89
CA PHE A 151 3.76 -10.38 19.12
C PHE A 151 3.59 -11.87 19.41
N TYR A 152 2.37 -12.34 19.18
CA TYR A 152 2.02 -13.75 19.23
C TYR A 152 1.47 -14.19 17.88
N ILE A 153 2.08 -15.24 17.29
CA ILE A 153 1.69 -15.77 15.97
C ILE A 153 0.73 -16.94 16.17
N GLN A 154 -0.40 -16.91 15.48
CA GLN A 154 -1.43 -17.94 15.48
C GLN A 154 -1.55 -18.53 14.08
N ASP A 155 -0.72 -19.54 13.75
CA ASP A 155 -0.61 -20.12 12.42
C ASP A 155 -1.97 -20.65 11.89
N HIS A 156 -2.75 -21.33 12.73
CA HIS A 156 -4.07 -21.86 12.33
C HIS A 156 -5.09 -20.80 11.96
N TYR A 157 -5.03 -19.64 12.63
CA TYR A 157 -5.94 -18.52 12.39
C TYR A 157 -5.37 -17.50 11.43
N LYS A 158 -4.13 -17.71 10.94
CA LYS A 158 -3.37 -16.75 10.14
C LYS A 158 -3.44 -15.35 10.74
N ALA A 159 -3.13 -15.25 12.02
CA ALA A 159 -3.21 -14.03 12.78
C ALA A 159 -1.92 -13.75 13.54
N ILE A 160 -1.59 -12.47 13.65
CA ILE A 160 -0.49 -11.95 14.46
C ILE A 160 -1.09 -10.97 15.46
N THR A 161 -0.98 -11.28 16.74
CA THR A 161 -1.58 -10.51 17.83
C THR A 161 -0.51 -9.76 18.62
N ARG A 162 -0.70 -8.47 18.82
CA ARG A 162 0.13 -7.66 19.70
C ARG A 162 -0.20 -8.00 21.17
N ARG A 163 0.78 -8.53 21.91
CA ARG A 163 0.55 -9.00 23.30
C ARG A 163 0.06 -7.90 24.25
N LYS A 164 0.58 -6.67 24.08
CA LYS A 164 0.23 -5.53 24.93
C LYS A 164 -1.24 -5.13 24.86
N THR A 165 -1.84 -5.18 23.67
CA THR A 165 -3.19 -4.65 23.43
C THR A 165 -4.22 -5.73 23.10
N GLY A 166 -3.80 -6.94 22.74
CA GLY A 166 -4.71 -7.96 22.22
C GLY A 166 -5.21 -7.67 20.78
N THR A 167 -4.78 -6.56 20.20
CA THR A 167 -5.11 -6.20 18.81
C THR A 167 -4.44 -7.19 17.86
N ALA A 168 -5.17 -7.62 16.82
CA ALA A 168 -4.71 -8.65 15.91
C ALA A 168 -4.80 -8.24 14.44
N LEU A 169 -3.76 -8.59 13.68
CA LEU A 169 -3.74 -8.56 12.21
C LEU A 169 -4.11 -9.96 11.70
N HIS A 170 -5.27 -10.09 11.10
CA HIS A 170 -5.74 -11.32 10.46
C HIS A 170 -5.46 -11.30 8.97
N VAL A 171 -4.91 -12.39 8.45
CA VAL A 171 -4.73 -12.56 7.00
C VAL A 171 -5.86 -13.42 6.47
N LYS A 172 -6.62 -12.88 5.52
CA LYS A 172 -7.83 -13.52 4.97
C LYS A 172 -7.82 -13.50 3.45
N THR A 173 -8.56 -14.43 2.86
CA THR A 173 -8.89 -14.39 1.43
C THR A 173 -10.12 -13.52 1.21
N PHE A 174 -10.14 -12.79 0.11
CA PHE A 174 -11.26 -11.93 -0.25
C PHE A 174 -12.54 -12.74 -0.49
N ASP A 175 -13.49 -12.59 0.42
CA ASP A 175 -14.79 -13.25 0.42
C ASP A 175 -15.86 -12.29 0.97
N THR A 176 -17.13 -12.60 0.72
CA THR A 176 -18.29 -11.85 1.23
C THR A 176 -18.44 -11.87 2.75
N THR A 177 -17.74 -12.76 3.44
CA THR A 177 -17.75 -12.91 4.90
C THR A 177 -16.59 -12.21 5.61
N ILE A 178 -15.77 -11.45 4.88
CA ILE A 178 -14.55 -10.82 5.43
C ILE A 178 -14.87 -9.86 6.58
N VAL A 179 -15.93 -9.08 6.45
CA VAL A 179 -16.34 -8.07 7.44
C VAL A 179 -17.62 -8.55 8.12
N THR A 180 -17.48 -9.53 9.02
CA THR A 180 -18.58 -9.95 9.88
C THR A 180 -18.29 -9.54 11.32
N GLY A 181 -19.11 -8.65 11.86
CA GLY A 181 -19.08 -8.24 13.26
C GLY A 181 -18.44 -6.88 13.49
N GLU A 182 -17.15 -6.81 13.82
CA GLU A 182 -16.47 -5.55 14.10
C GLU A 182 -15.88 -4.89 12.85
N ILE A 183 -15.86 -3.56 12.84
CA ILE A 183 -15.21 -2.78 11.78
C ILE A 183 -13.72 -2.80 12.02
N PRO A 184 -12.91 -3.33 11.06
CA PRO A 184 -11.46 -3.32 11.20
C PRO A 184 -10.93 -1.88 11.24
N VAL A 185 -9.96 -1.60 12.11
CA VAL A 185 -9.29 -0.28 12.14
C VAL A 185 -8.37 -0.05 10.95
N LEU A 186 -7.93 -1.14 10.31
CA LEU A 186 -7.17 -1.13 9.07
C LEU A 186 -7.55 -2.35 8.22
N THR A 187 -7.79 -2.12 6.95
CA THR A 187 -7.86 -3.18 5.94
C THR A 187 -6.80 -2.92 4.88
N ILE A 188 -5.96 -3.90 4.60
CA ILE A 188 -5.00 -3.90 3.50
C ILE A 188 -5.49 -4.90 2.47
N ILE A 189 -5.68 -4.47 1.23
CA ILE A 189 -6.05 -5.34 0.11
C ILE A 189 -4.88 -5.41 -0.86
N ASP A 190 -4.29 -6.59 -0.98
CA ASP A 190 -3.24 -6.86 -1.95
C ASP A 190 -3.85 -7.35 -3.27
N GLU A 191 -3.21 -6.99 -4.39
CA GLU A 191 -3.59 -7.32 -5.77
C GLU A 191 -5.06 -6.96 -6.11
N VAL A 192 -5.44 -5.72 -5.83
CA VAL A 192 -6.82 -5.20 -6.05
C VAL A 192 -7.30 -5.39 -7.51
N HIS A 193 -6.39 -5.37 -8.50
CA HIS A 193 -6.74 -5.58 -9.90
C HIS A 193 -7.44 -6.93 -10.14
N GLU A 194 -7.11 -7.96 -9.37
CA GLU A 194 -7.75 -9.28 -9.45
C GLU A 194 -9.22 -9.26 -8.98
N LEU A 195 -9.60 -8.26 -8.18
CA LEU A 195 -10.99 -8.11 -7.73
C LEU A 195 -11.92 -7.63 -8.84
N GLY A 196 -11.38 -7.06 -9.92
CA GLY A 196 -12.15 -6.62 -11.08
C GLY A 196 -12.96 -7.73 -11.73
N LYS A 197 -12.52 -8.99 -11.58
CA LYS A 197 -13.17 -10.19 -12.12
C LYS A 197 -14.20 -10.82 -11.16
N LYS A 198 -14.29 -10.35 -9.91
CA LYS A 198 -15.15 -10.95 -8.87
C LYS A 198 -16.51 -10.28 -8.81
N ALA A 199 -17.59 -11.03 -9.06
CA ALA A 199 -18.95 -10.50 -9.15
C ALA A 199 -19.45 -9.76 -7.89
N LYS A 200 -19.00 -10.17 -6.68
CA LYS A 200 -19.42 -9.57 -5.41
C LYS A 200 -18.43 -8.52 -4.85
N ALA A 201 -17.38 -8.21 -5.59
CA ALA A 201 -16.33 -7.34 -5.09
C ALA A 201 -16.83 -5.93 -4.71
N ALA A 202 -17.76 -5.35 -5.48
CA ALA A 202 -18.33 -4.04 -5.17
C ALA A 202 -19.06 -4.04 -3.82
N ALA A 203 -19.85 -5.06 -3.51
CA ALA A 203 -20.55 -5.18 -2.25
C ALA A 203 -19.59 -5.32 -1.05
N VAL A 204 -18.52 -6.12 -1.21
CA VAL A 204 -17.49 -6.29 -0.18
C VAL A 204 -16.73 -4.99 0.06
N MET A 205 -16.35 -4.26 -0.99
CA MET A 205 -15.71 -2.94 -0.86
C MET A 205 -16.62 -1.93 -0.15
N GLN A 206 -17.93 -1.99 -0.45
CA GLN A 206 -18.92 -1.15 0.25
C GLN A 206 -19.02 -1.52 1.73
N GLN A 207 -18.98 -2.80 2.08
CA GLN A 207 -18.97 -3.26 3.48
C GLN A 207 -17.72 -2.78 4.23
N ILE A 208 -16.55 -2.91 3.62
CA ILE A 208 -15.28 -2.41 4.19
C ILE A 208 -15.38 -0.91 4.47
N ARG A 209 -15.99 -0.13 3.56
CA ARG A 209 -16.19 1.31 3.68
C ARG A 209 -17.36 1.70 4.57
N GLY A 210 -18.34 0.82 4.73
CA GLY A 210 -19.58 1.09 5.47
C GLY A 210 -19.40 1.50 6.92
N GLY A 211 -18.29 1.05 7.53
CA GLY A 211 -17.86 1.54 8.83
C GLY A 211 -17.52 3.04 8.90
N GLY A 212 -17.33 3.70 7.75
CA GLY A 212 -16.99 5.13 7.70
C GLY A 212 -18.11 6.09 8.14
N ILE A 213 -19.32 5.59 8.34
CA ILE A 213 -20.48 6.38 8.83
C ILE A 213 -20.50 6.42 10.37
N THR A 214 -19.77 5.54 11.03
CA THR A 214 -19.65 5.48 12.48
C THR A 214 -18.46 6.28 12.99
N LYS A 215 -18.42 6.59 14.30
CA LYS A 215 -17.27 7.23 14.96
C LYS A 215 -15.99 6.40 14.87
N GLN A 216 -16.07 5.13 14.47
CA GLN A 216 -14.95 4.19 14.33
C GLN A 216 -14.70 3.91 12.85
N ARG A 217 -14.16 4.87 12.13
CA ARG A 217 -13.78 4.70 10.74
C ARG A 217 -12.49 3.89 10.64
N GLY A 218 -12.51 2.81 9.85
CA GLY A 218 -11.31 2.07 9.48
C GLY A 218 -10.55 2.73 8.32
N ARG A 219 -9.25 2.47 8.24
CA ARG A 219 -8.41 2.85 7.10
C ARG A 219 -8.37 1.75 6.06
N LEU A 220 -8.20 2.11 4.80
CA LEU A 220 -8.11 1.18 3.68
C LEU A 220 -6.86 1.45 2.85
N LEU A 221 -5.94 0.47 2.82
CA LEU A 221 -4.83 0.44 1.88
C LEU A 221 -5.15 -0.55 0.76
N MET A 222 -5.14 -0.08 -0.47
CA MET A 222 -5.24 -0.87 -1.68
C MET A 222 -3.88 -0.86 -2.38
N ILE A 223 -3.27 -2.03 -2.54
CA ILE A 223 -1.98 -2.15 -3.22
C ILE A 223 -2.10 -3.12 -4.39
N THR A 224 -1.50 -2.76 -5.53
CA THR A 224 -1.72 -3.54 -6.76
C THR A 224 -0.64 -3.27 -7.81
N THR A 225 -0.68 -4.07 -8.87
CA THR A 225 0.00 -3.79 -10.14
C THR A 225 -1.02 -3.41 -11.20
N GLN A 226 -0.56 -2.91 -12.33
CA GLN A 226 -1.40 -2.74 -13.50
C GLN A 226 -1.82 -4.12 -14.01
N SER A 227 -3.09 -4.29 -14.38
CA SER A 227 -3.58 -5.53 -14.95
C SER A 227 -3.11 -5.71 -16.39
N ASP A 228 -2.87 -6.95 -16.80
CA ASP A 228 -2.55 -7.29 -18.20
C ASP A 228 -3.77 -7.12 -19.11
N GLU A 229 -4.98 -7.16 -18.56
CA GLU A 229 -6.25 -6.90 -19.25
C GLU A 229 -6.77 -5.48 -18.92
N PRO A 230 -7.62 -4.90 -19.76
CA PRO A 230 -8.25 -3.61 -19.47
C PRO A 230 -8.95 -3.64 -18.10
N PRO A 231 -8.80 -2.57 -17.30
CA PRO A 231 -9.44 -2.51 -15.98
C PRO A 231 -10.95 -2.74 -16.06
N ALA A 232 -11.48 -3.63 -15.21
CA ALA A 232 -12.89 -4.00 -15.17
C ALA A 232 -13.44 -3.94 -13.74
N GLY A 233 -14.78 -3.93 -13.59
CA GLY A 233 -15.48 -4.00 -12.30
C GLY A 233 -14.96 -2.99 -11.27
N VAL A 234 -14.77 -3.45 -10.05
CA VAL A 234 -14.25 -2.64 -8.94
C VAL A 234 -12.90 -2.01 -9.27
N TRP A 235 -12.00 -2.76 -9.90
CA TRP A 235 -10.67 -2.24 -10.23
C TRP A 235 -10.75 -1.00 -11.14
N ARG A 236 -11.58 -1.05 -12.18
CA ARG A 236 -11.79 0.12 -13.04
C ARG A 236 -12.31 1.32 -12.26
N THR A 237 -13.32 1.10 -11.42
CA THR A 237 -13.92 2.17 -10.62
C THR A 237 -12.91 2.83 -9.68
N GLU A 238 -12.10 2.02 -8.98
CA GLU A 238 -11.09 2.55 -8.05
C GLU A 238 -9.95 3.28 -8.76
N LEU A 239 -9.48 2.74 -9.89
CA LEU A 239 -8.42 3.38 -10.68
C LEU A 239 -8.89 4.70 -11.29
N GLU A 240 -10.09 4.74 -11.86
CA GLU A 240 -10.67 5.99 -12.40
C GLU A 240 -10.87 7.04 -11.31
N LYS A 241 -11.34 6.63 -10.12
CA LYS A 241 -11.46 7.51 -8.95
C LYS A 241 -10.09 8.07 -8.54
N ALA A 242 -9.08 7.21 -8.45
CA ALA A 242 -7.72 7.62 -8.07
C ALA A 242 -7.12 8.62 -9.08
N ARG A 243 -7.25 8.34 -10.39
CA ARG A 243 -6.78 9.26 -11.43
C ARG A 243 -7.52 10.61 -11.39
N LYS A 244 -8.84 10.62 -11.17
CA LYS A 244 -9.61 11.87 -11.02
C LYS A 244 -9.13 12.69 -9.83
N ILE A 245 -8.84 12.06 -8.69
CA ILE A 245 -8.32 12.75 -7.50
C ILE A 245 -6.94 13.33 -7.80
N ARG A 246 -6.02 12.52 -8.33
CA ARG A 246 -4.69 12.95 -8.72
C ARG A 246 -4.73 14.16 -9.65
N ASP A 247 -5.61 14.13 -10.63
CA ASP A 247 -5.76 15.18 -11.64
C ASP A 247 -6.60 16.40 -11.16
N GLY A 248 -6.88 16.49 -9.84
CA GLY A 248 -7.64 17.60 -9.25
C GLY A 248 -9.15 17.61 -9.52
N LYS A 249 -9.71 16.48 -9.99
CA LYS A 249 -11.13 16.32 -10.35
C LYS A 249 -11.90 15.44 -9.34
N GLY A 250 -11.33 15.21 -8.17
CA GLY A 250 -11.84 14.28 -7.14
C GLY A 250 -12.94 14.83 -6.23
N GLY A 251 -13.44 16.04 -6.47
CA GLY A 251 -14.37 16.74 -5.56
C GLY A 251 -13.65 17.53 -4.46
N SER A 252 -14.44 18.14 -3.54
CA SER A 252 -13.91 19.07 -2.53
C SER A 252 -13.18 18.40 -1.35
N ALA A 253 -13.51 17.15 -1.02
CA ALA A 253 -12.99 16.47 0.16
C ALA A 253 -12.69 14.98 -0.08
N PRO A 254 -11.81 14.63 -1.01
CA PRO A 254 -11.43 13.24 -1.21
C PRO A 254 -10.73 12.69 0.04
N ILE A 255 -10.89 11.39 0.26
CA ILE A 255 -10.33 10.66 1.41
C ILE A 255 -9.25 9.66 1.00
N MET A 256 -9.08 9.48 -0.33
CA MET A 256 -8.10 8.57 -0.93
C MET A 256 -6.90 9.35 -1.42
N LEU A 257 -5.71 8.95 -0.98
CA LEU A 257 -4.43 9.38 -1.55
C LEU A 257 -4.07 8.43 -2.71
N PRO A 258 -4.03 8.92 -3.96
CA PRO A 258 -3.60 8.12 -5.10
C PRO A 258 -2.08 8.12 -5.23
N VAL A 259 -1.48 6.94 -5.41
CA VAL A 259 -0.05 6.73 -5.68
C VAL A 259 0.06 5.83 -6.89
N LEU A 260 0.24 6.43 -8.07
CA LEU A 260 0.14 5.72 -9.34
C LEU A 260 1.45 5.82 -10.12
N TYR A 261 2.27 4.76 -10.08
CA TYR A 261 3.47 4.63 -10.90
C TYR A 261 3.07 4.13 -12.29
N GLU A 262 2.73 5.05 -13.15
CA GLU A 262 2.31 4.79 -14.53
C GLU A 262 2.86 5.84 -15.50
N PHE A 263 2.96 5.50 -16.78
CA PHE A 263 3.26 6.48 -17.80
C PHE A 263 2.00 7.28 -18.20
N PRO A 264 2.14 8.54 -18.62
CA PRO A 264 1.04 9.26 -19.26
C PRO A 264 0.43 8.48 -20.41
N THR A 265 -0.90 8.56 -20.58
CA THR A 265 -1.63 7.76 -21.58
C THR A 265 -1.11 7.94 -23.01
N GLN A 266 -0.61 9.13 -23.36
CA GLN A 266 0.01 9.41 -24.65
C GLN A 266 1.27 8.56 -24.81
N LEU A 267 2.17 8.58 -23.81
CA LEU A 267 3.45 7.87 -23.83
C LEU A 267 3.27 6.34 -23.77
N GLN A 268 2.19 5.84 -23.17
CA GLN A 268 1.88 4.41 -23.17
C GLN A 268 1.65 3.85 -24.60
N ARG A 269 1.24 4.70 -25.54
CA ARG A 269 1.01 4.34 -26.95
C ARG A 269 2.27 4.47 -27.80
N GLU A 270 3.30 5.09 -27.31
CA GLU A 270 4.57 5.32 -28.00
C GLU A 270 5.54 4.18 -27.71
N GLN A 271 5.60 3.19 -28.60
CA GLN A 271 6.49 2.05 -28.41
C GLN A 271 7.95 2.44 -28.21
N ALA A 272 8.44 3.44 -28.91
CA ALA A 272 9.80 3.93 -28.78
C ALA A 272 10.09 4.43 -27.36
N PHE A 273 9.10 5.05 -26.69
CA PHE A 273 9.24 5.58 -25.35
C PHE A 273 9.35 4.49 -24.29
N TRP A 274 8.39 3.57 -24.21
CA TRP A 274 8.42 2.54 -23.15
C TRP A 274 9.40 1.41 -23.44
N ARG A 275 9.90 1.26 -24.67
CA ARG A 275 11.02 0.36 -25.01
C ARG A 275 12.39 0.95 -24.69
N ASP A 276 12.50 2.25 -24.52
CA ASP A 276 13.71 2.88 -24.04
C ASP A 276 13.93 2.51 -22.56
N ARG A 277 14.95 1.72 -22.31
CA ARG A 277 15.31 1.21 -20.97
C ARG A 277 15.59 2.34 -19.98
N GLY A 278 16.07 3.49 -20.45
CA GLY A 278 16.26 4.69 -19.64
C GLY A 278 15.00 5.18 -18.94
N ASN A 279 13.82 4.94 -19.56
CA ASN A 279 12.53 5.35 -19.01
C ASN A 279 11.95 4.39 -17.96
N TRP A 280 12.46 3.14 -17.85
CA TRP A 280 11.90 2.16 -16.93
C TRP A 280 12.00 2.58 -15.47
N ARG A 281 13.10 3.24 -15.10
CA ARG A 281 13.31 3.77 -13.73
C ARG A 281 12.25 4.74 -13.27
N LEU A 282 11.55 5.40 -14.20
CA LEU A 282 10.49 6.37 -13.89
C LEU A 282 9.29 5.70 -13.19
N VAL A 283 9.04 4.44 -13.50
CA VAL A 283 7.89 3.68 -12.94
C VAL A 283 8.30 2.43 -12.16
N LEU A 284 9.60 2.12 -12.10
CA LEU A 284 10.16 1.00 -11.35
C LEU A 284 10.97 1.51 -10.15
N PRO A 285 10.32 1.98 -9.07
CA PRO A 285 11.02 2.65 -7.98
C PRO A 285 11.97 1.73 -7.18
N ASN A 286 11.87 0.40 -7.34
CA ASN A 286 12.79 -0.58 -6.74
C ASN A 286 13.87 -1.09 -7.72
N LEU A 287 14.07 -0.42 -8.84
CA LEU A 287 15.16 -0.76 -9.76
C LEU A 287 16.51 -0.56 -9.06
N GLY A 288 17.34 -1.61 -9.03
CA GLY A 288 18.59 -1.65 -8.27
C GLY A 288 18.43 -2.13 -6.80
N LEU A 289 17.20 -2.34 -6.32
CA LEU A 289 16.90 -2.95 -5.02
C LEU A 289 16.33 -4.37 -5.22
N SER A 290 15.01 -4.52 -5.26
CA SER A 290 14.37 -5.83 -5.50
C SER A 290 14.32 -6.22 -6.98
N ILE A 291 14.58 -5.28 -7.88
CA ILE A 291 14.65 -5.52 -9.33
C ILE A 291 16.11 -5.42 -9.76
N ASP A 292 16.68 -6.55 -10.20
CA ASP A 292 17.99 -6.56 -10.84
C ASP A 292 17.88 -6.04 -12.28
N GLU A 293 18.61 -4.99 -12.60
CA GLU A 293 18.53 -4.32 -13.91
C GLU A 293 19.00 -5.23 -15.05
N ARG A 294 20.03 -6.07 -14.82
CA ARG A 294 20.54 -6.99 -15.84
C ARG A 294 19.52 -8.09 -16.13
N ALA A 295 18.96 -8.70 -15.07
CA ALA A 295 17.95 -9.72 -15.22
C ALA A 295 16.68 -9.16 -15.92
N LEU A 296 16.29 -7.92 -15.63
CA LEU A 296 15.18 -7.25 -16.30
C LEU A 296 15.46 -7.05 -17.80
N VAL A 297 16.68 -6.61 -18.15
CA VAL A 297 17.10 -6.43 -19.54
C VAL A 297 17.12 -7.77 -20.28
N GLU A 298 17.68 -8.81 -19.67
CA GLU A 298 17.74 -10.16 -20.26
C GLU A 298 16.32 -10.72 -20.47
N ASP A 299 15.42 -10.56 -19.50
CA ASP A 299 14.02 -10.99 -19.66
C ASP A 299 13.32 -10.25 -20.78
N TYR A 300 13.54 -8.94 -20.87
CA TYR A 300 12.97 -8.12 -21.95
C TYR A 300 13.50 -8.53 -23.33
N ASP A 301 14.81 -8.75 -23.49
CA ASP A 301 15.42 -9.11 -24.77
C ASP A 301 14.98 -10.52 -25.23
N ASN A 302 14.73 -11.44 -24.30
CA ASN A 302 14.33 -12.81 -24.61
C ASN A 302 12.81 -12.98 -24.77
N ASN A 303 11.99 -12.22 -24.02
CA ASN A 303 10.55 -12.42 -23.91
C ASN A 303 9.75 -11.16 -24.27
N GLY A 304 10.38 -10.01 -24.39
CA GLY A 304 9.76 -8.73 -24.73
C GLY A 304 9.23 -8.71 -26.16
N ARG A 305 7.90 -8.66 -26.31
CA ARG A 305 7.22 -8.52 -27.61
C ARG A 305 6.64 -7.13 -27.76
#